data_ca0ef77ee649e08ef03a1f85533c0504
#
_entry.id   ca0ef77ee649e08ef03a1f85533c0504
#
_cell.length_a   1.000
_cell.length_b   1.000
_cell.length_c   1.000
_cell.angle_alpha   90.00
_cell.angle_beta   90.00
_cell.angle_gamma   90.00
#
_symmetry.space_group_name_H-M   'P 1'
#
loop_
_entity.id
_entity.type
_entity.pdbx_description
1 polymer ?
#
loop_
_entity_poly.entity_id
_entity_poly.type
_entity_poly.pdbx_seq_one_letter_code
_entity_poly.pdbx_strand_id
1 'polypeptide(L)'
;MVMFRDESVLIERNWRADLLLLLITSFLLFWALGSRGLWGSEGRWAEVSRQMFLTGDFFHPRIGDEPYFDKPLLTYWFITGISAITGVLNEWVIRLPSAIFGLISIYATVLLGRRVWSAKVGLLAGWLMLTSYGVVFWSRAAAADTENLAAVTLCILWYWVRRDKLNFTTFLIFYLIAFLGALTKGLTAVVVPIIAIGADLVMEKRWKVLFGPSHVLAFGVSLVVYLCPFLYATMTTPGDYQSSGLALVFQENIQRYFHPIDHKNPFYIYFYAVPMLVLPWAPIFVAGLIGLLPAWKNIGKKTQWLLVTIGLIFLFFTLSGSRREYYILPIVPLCVLLIAIFLSYTVHESVVSPRNWGIKIQSAFCIGLIIAEAAIPFILLYIKMKTHFDFFTKLGLSGIVIAVAAFFGHKITEMIMKKKVDFPKDVQLLAGPIAAAVVIFGGFFLWQLPIIDTFRTERLFIAELKAQANDLPASSIGIFPKNNAALLFYLDKKEQIPILKTASDWDSFLSGKTPKLVIMQNRDKEKVPLDYGWILQKQPDIAESTQSWDSASSRREKWQAWIILGKETAIDYVSGSEEDKTSAY
;
A
#
# COMPACT_ATOMS: atom_id res chain seq x y z
N MET A 1 17.82 38.61 -18.38
CA MET A 1 16.60 38.21 -19.12
C MET A 1 17.05 37.13 -20.13
N VAL A 2 17.19 35.86 -19.69
CA VAL A 2 17.51 34.75 -20.58
C VAL A 2 16.18 34.14 -20.98
N MET A 3 15.74 34.44 -22.20
CA MET A 3 14.58 33.87 -22.85
C MET A 3 14.71 32.33 -22.79
N PHE A 4 13.74 31.69 -22.18
CA PHE A 4 13.44 30.32 -22.53
C PHE A 4 12.96 30.33 -23.98
N ARG A 5 13.84 29.97 -24.89
CA ARG A 5 13.45 29.64 -26.26
C ARG A 5 12.43 28.51 -26.13
N ASP A 6 11.26 28.79 -26.64
CA ASP A 6 10.23 27.83 -26.95
C ASP A 6 10.75 27.00 -28.15
N GLU A 7 11.78 26.24 -27.90
CA GLU A 7 12.16 25.20 -28.83
C GLU A 7 11.16 24.08 -28.60
N SER A 8 10.22 23.99 -29.52
CA SER A 8 9.57 22.76 -29.95
C SER A 8 10.66 21.78 -30.41
N VAL A 9 11.54 21.42 -29.51
CA VAL A 9 12.48 20.35 -29.69
C VAL A 9 11.63 19.11 -29.60
N LEU A 10 11.34 18.52 -30.77
CA LEU A 10 11.12 17.11 -30.95
C LEU A 10 12.38 16.39 -30.45
N ILE A 11 12.60 16.41 -29.12
CA ILE A 11 13.61 15.60 -28.47
C ILE A 11 13.17 14.17 -28.77
N GLU A 12 13.91 13.50 -29.60
CA GLU A 12 13.71 12.10 -29.99
C GLU A 12 13.35 11.30 -28.74
N ARG A 13 12.09 10.82 -28.76
CA ARG A 13 11.60 9.92 -27.73
C ARG A 13 12.51 8.70 -27.72
N ASN A 14 13.34 8.55 -26.70
CA ASN A 14 14.18 7.38 -26.58
C ASN A 14 13.31 6.19 -26.13
N TRP A 15 12.63 5.59 -27.11
CA TRP A 15 11.71 4.45 -26.89
C TRP A 15 12.39 3.29 -26.15
N ARG A 16 13.72 3.11 -26.33
CA ARG A 16 14.49 2.06 -25.64
C ARG A 16 14.56 2.33 -24.13
N ALA A 17 14.74 3.58 -23.73
CA ALA A 17 14.76 3.95 -22.32
C ALA A 17 13.34 3.84 -21.70
N ASP A 18 12.29 4.17 -22.46
CA ASP A 18 10.92 3.98 -22.03
C ASP A 18 10.58 2.50 -21.87
N LEU A 19 11.00 1.67 -22.83
CA LEU A 19 10.79 0.23 -22.77
C LEU A 19 11.54 -0.39 -21.59
N LEU A 20 12.79 0.03 -21.35
CA LEU A 20 13.55 -0.44 -20.19
C LEU A 20 12.87 -0.09 -18.88
N LEU A 21 12.39 1.15 -18.73
CA LEU A 21 11.61 1.55 -17.56
C LEU A 21 10.35 0.69 -17.42
N LEU A 22 9.63 0.44 -18.51
CA LEU A 22 8.42 -0.41 -18.51
C LEU A 22 8.75 -1.84 -18.04
N LEU A 23 9.76 -2.46 -18.61
CA LEU A 23 10.14 -3.83 -18.29
C LEU A 23 10.57 -3.97 -16.82
N ILE A 24 11.41 -3.06 -16.32
CA ILE A 24 11.86 -3.10 -14.92
C ILE A 24 10.70 -2.77 -13.98
N THR A 25 9.83 -1.82 -14.33
CA THR A 25 8.63 -1.52 -13.53
C THR A 25 7.71 -2.74 -13.46
N SER A 26 7.42 -3.37 -14.60
CA SER A 26 6.58 -4.56 -14.65
C SER A 26 7.19 -5.70 -13.83
N PHE A 27 8.49 -5.91 -13.94
CA PHE A 27 9.18 -6.92 -13.13
C PHE A 27 9.06 -6.62 -11.62
N LEU A 28 9.41 -5.41 -11.17
CA LEU A 28 9.39 -5.08 -9.75
C LEU A 28 7.98 -5.09 -9.15
N LEU A 29 6.95 -4.70 -9.90
CA LEU A 29 5.60 -4.60 -9.36
C LEU A 29 4.81 -5.91 -9.43
N PHE A 30 4.98 -6.71 -10.47
CA PHE A 30 4.11 -7.89 -10.71
C PHE A 30 4.78 -9.23 -10.38
N TRP A 31 6.12 -9.32 -10.48
CA TRP A 31 6.80 -10.59 -10.21
C TRP A 31 6.68 -11.00 -8.74
N ALA A 32 6.36 -12.27 -8.50
CA ALA A 32 6.19 -12.83 -7.16
C ALA A 32 5.21 -12.03 -6.25
N LEU A 33 4.17 -11.39 -6.84
CA LEU A 33 3.21 -10.57 -6.10
C LEU A 33 2.39 -11.38 -5.09
N GLY A 34 2.15 -12.67 -5.37
CA GLY A 34 1.45 -13.62 -4.49
C GLY A 34 2.36 -14.43 -3.55
N SER A 35 3.68 -14.19 -3.53
CA SER A 35 4.62 -15.06 -2.81
C SER A 35 4.49 -15.05 -1.28
N ARG A 36 4.04 -13.95 -0.70
CA ARG A 36 3.82 -13.81 0.74
C ARG A 36 2.35 -13.91 1.11
N GLY A 37 2.06 -14.31 2.35
CA GLY A 37 0.72 -14.26 2.93
C GLY A 37 0.17 -12.84 3.10
N LEU A 38 -1.06 -12.74 3.56
CA LEU A 38 -1.75 -11.47 3.79
C LEU A 38 -1.24 -10.81 5.08
N TRP A 39 -0.87 -9.53 5.02
CA TRP A 39 -0.40 -8.78 6.16
C TRP A 39 -1.31 -7.61 6.51
N GLY A 40 -1.50 -7.38 7.79
CA GLY A 40 -2.21 -6.21 8.30
C GLY A 40 -3.62 -6.07 7.73
N SER A 41 -3.87 -5.00 6.97
CA SER A 41 -5.21 -4.73 6.41
C SER A 41 -5.54 -5.53 5.15
N GLU A 42 -4.60 -6.26 4.54
CA GLU A 42 -4.85 -7.02 3.31
C GLU A 42 -5.94 -8.08 3.50
N GLY A 43 -5.97 -8.73 4.69
CA GLY A 43 -7.01 -9.70 5.02
C GLY A 43 -8.43 -9.15 4.89
N ARG A 44 -8.65 -7.88 5.19
CA ARG A 44 -9.97 -7.22 5.05
C ARG A 44 -10.37 -7.08 3.58
N TRP A 45 -9.45 -6.66 2.72
CA TRP A 45 -9.70 -6.58 1.28
C TRP A 45 -10.01 -7.96 0.69
N ALA A 46 -9.27 -8.98 1.13
CA ALA A 46 -9.46 -10.35 0.71
C ALA A 46 -10.82 -10.91 1.13
N GLU A 47 -11.13 -10.83 2.42
CA GLU A 47 -12.34 -11.42 2.97
C GLU A 47 -13.61 -10.71 2.51
N VAL A 48 -13.62 -9.37 2.48
CA VAL A 48 -14.77 -8.64 1.93
C VAL A 48 -15.04 -9.01 0.47
N SER A 49 -13.98 -9.12 -0.36
CA SER A 49 -14.14 -9.55 -1.75
C SER A 49 -14.65 -11.00 -1.84
N ARG A 50 -14.20 -11.89 -0.96
CA ARG A 50 -14.71 -13.26 -0.87
C ARG A 50 -16.18 -13.30 -0.49
N GLN A 51 -16.59 -12.50 0.50
CA GLN A 51 -17.99 -12.41 0.92
C GLN A 51 -18.89 -11.88 -0.20
N MET A 52 -18.44 -10.89 -0.97
CA MET A 52 -19.17 -10.39 -2.14
C MET A 52 -19.47 -11.52 -3.16
N PHE A 53 -18.52 -12.44 -3.37
CA PHE A 53 -18.78 -13.61 -4.22
C PHE A 53 -19.74 -14.62 -3.60
N LEU A 54 -19.60 -14.91 -2.31
CA LEU A 54 -20.42 -15.90 -1.62
C LEU A 54 -21.88 -15.47 -1.52
N THR A 55 -22.12 -14.19 -1.25
CA THR A 55 -23.46 -13.64 -1.05
C THR A 55 -24.11 -13.10 -2.33
N GLY A 56 -23.31 -12.77 -3.35
CA GLY A 56 -23.75 -12.02 -4.52
C GLY A 56 -24.06 -10.55 -4.24
N ASP A 57 -23.77 -10.06 -3.04
CA ASP A 57 -23.99 -8.67 -2.64
C ASP A 57 -22.70 -7.86 -2.75
N PHE A 58 -22.62 -7.01 -3.76
CA PHE A 58 -21.47 -6.16 -4.05
C PHE A 58 -21.56 -4.75 -3.42
N PHE A 59 -22.64 -4.45 -2.70
CA PHE A 59 -22.91 -3.13 -2.15
C PHE A 59 -22.85 -3.06 -0.63
N HIS A 60 -22.99 -4.19 0.07
CA HIS A 60 -22.94 -4.26 1.53
C HIS A 60 -21.76 -5.12 2.01
N PRO A 61 -20.55 -4.54 2.07
CA PRO A 61 -19.34 -5.25 2.43
C PRO A 61 -19.41 -5.84 3.85
N ARG A 62 -18.97 -7.10 4.01
CA ARG A 62 -18.96 -7.84 5.27
C ARG A 62 -17.62 -8.51 5.53
N ILE A 63 -17.33 -8.75 6.79
CA ILE A 63 -16.26 -9.67 7.24
C ILE A 63 -16.94 -10.76 8.05
N GLY A 64 -17.02 -11.97 7.49
CA GLY A 64 -17.95 -12.97 8.00
C GLY A 64 -19.38 -12.44 7.95
N ASP A 65 -20.13 -12.54 9.06
CA ASP A 65 -21.50 -12.02 9.18
C ASP A 65 -21.56 -10.52 9.48
N GLU A 66 -20.44 -9.95 9.95
CA GLU A 66 -20.44 -8.60 10.46
C GLU A 66 -20.41 -7.56 9.34
N PRO A 67 -21.31 -6.58 9.36
CA PRO A 67 -21.22 -5.43 8.48
C PRO A 67 -19.88 -4.72 8.61
N TYR A 68 -19.24 -4.45 7.47
CA TYR A 68 -17.93 -3.80 7.43
C TYR A 68 -17.85 -2.73 6.34
N PHE A 69 -18.60 -1.64 6.51
CA PHE A 69 -18.59 -0.53 5.56
C PHE A 69 -17.61 0.57 6.01
N ASP A 70 -16.33 0.26 6.03
CA ASP A 70 -15.23 1.17 6.45
C ASP A 70 -14.50 1.83 5.27
N LYS A 71 -14.63 1.27 4.06
CA LYS A 71 -13.97 1.77 2.84
C LYS A 71 -14.95 1.82 1.66
N PRO A 72 -14.73 2.73 0.69
CA PRO A 72 -15.49 2.76 -0.55
C PRO A 72 -15.34 1.47 -1.37
N LEU A 73 -16.27 1.24 -2.29
CA LEU A 73 -16.51 -0.07 -2.89
C LEU A 73 -15.58 -0.43 -4.07
N LEU A 74 -15.02 0.56 -4.78
CA LEU A 74 -14.41 0.33 -6.08
C LEU A 74 -13.17 -0.58 -6.05
N THR A 75 -12.36 -0.52 -4.97
CA THR A 75 -11.21 -1.44 -4.84
C THR A 75 -11.66 -2.89 -4.67
N TYR A 76 -12.74 -3.15 -3.91
CA TYR A 76 -13.33 -4.50 -3.83
C TYR A 76 -13.84 -4.95 -5.20
N TRP A 77 -14.48 -4.06 -5.96
CA TRP A 77 -14.96 -4.39 -7.30
C TRP A 77 -13.83 -4.68 -8.30
N PHE A 78 -12.68 -4.01 -8.18
CA PHE A 78 -11.50 -4.39 -8.96
C PHE A 78 -11.01 -5.80 -8.60
N ILE A 79 -10.90 -6.13 -7.32
CA ILE A 79 -10.49 -7.45 -6.86
C ILE A 79 -11.48 -8.52 -7.34
N THR A 80 -12.77 -8.32 -7.13
CA THR A 80 -13.81 -9.27 -7.56
C THR A 80 -13.87 -9.39 -9.07
N GLY A 81 -13.77 -8.30 -9.83
CA GLY A 81 -13.73 -8.33 -11.29
C GLY A 81 -12.54 -9.12 -11.84
N ILE A 82 -11.34 -8.91 -11.28
CA ILE A 82 -10.15 -9.69 -11.67
C ILE A 82 -10.32 -11.15 -11.28
N SER A 83 -10.85 -11.45 -10.10
CA SER A 83 -11.12 -12.81 -9.66
C SER A 83 -12.13 -13.51 -10.56
N ALA A 84 -13.17 -12.82 -11.01
CA ALA A 84 -14.16 -13.36 -11.96
C ALA A 84 -13.52 -13.72 -13.31
N ILE A 85 -12.55 -12.94 -13.78
CA ILE A 85 -11.82 -13.19 -15.04
C ILE A 85 -10.81 -14.34 -14.88
N THR A 86 -10.10 -14.39 -13.76
CA THR A 86 -9.02 -15.38 -13.54
C THR A 86 -9.52 -16.70 -12.99
N GLY A 87 -10.73 -16.75 -12.45
CA GLY A 87 -11.31 -17.94 -11.80
C GLY A 87 -10.74 -18.25 -10.42
N VAL A 88 -9.88 -17.37 -9.88
CA VAL A 88 -9.22 -17.58 -8.56
C VAL A 88 -9.27 -16.31 -7.72
N LEU A 89 -9.32 -16.48 -6.40
CA LEU A 89 -9.18 -15.39 -5.44
C LEU A 89 -8.03 -15.74 -4.48
N ASN A 90 -6.85 -15.20 -4.75
CA ASN A 90 -5.63 -15.46 -3.98
C ASN A 90 -4.85 -14.16 -3.76
N GLU A 91 -3.72 -14.23 -3.07
CA GLU A 91 -2.89 -13.08 -2.71
C GLU A 91 -2.41 -12.29 -3.93
N TRP A 92 -2.20 -12.95 -5.07
CA TRP A 92 -1.81 -12.30 -6.32
C TRP A 92 -2.96 -11.43 -6.86
N VAL A 93 -4.17 -12.00 -6.96
CA VAL A 93 -5.37 -11.29 -7.44
C VAL A 93 -5.71 -10.10 -6.56
N ILE A 94 -5.62 -10.26 -5.24
CA ILE A 94 -5.95 -9.21 -4.27
C ILE A 94 -5.01 -8.00 -4.40
N ARG A 95 -3.74 -8.21 -4.74
CA ARG A 95 -2.73 -7.16 -4.89
C ARG A 95 -2.65 -6.58 -6.29
N LEU A 96 -3.20 -7.26 -7.28
CA LEU A 96 -3.08 -6.89 -8.69
C LEU A 96 -3.62 -5.47 -9.00
N PRO A 97 -4.77 -5.02 -8.45
CA PRO A 97 -5.20 -3.63 -8.63
C PRO A 97 -4.12 -2.62 -8.21
N SER A 98 -3.55 -2.78 -7.02
CA SER A 98 -2.51 -1.87 -6.52
C SER A 98 -1.27 -1.85 -7.42
N ALA A 99 -0.84 -3.00 -7.96
CA ALA A 99 0.28 -3.08 -8.89
C ALA A 99 -0.01 -2.39 -10.23
N ILE A 100 -1.21 -2.57 -10.78
CA ILE A 100 -1.65 -1.91 -12.02
C ILE A 100 -1.69 -0.39 -11.84
N PHE A 101 -2.31 0.10 -10.77
CA PHE A 101 -2.40 1.54 -10.51
C PHE A 101 -1.05 2.15 -10.12
N GLY A 102 -0.16 1.37 -9.50
CA GLY A 102 1.24 1.74 -9.31
C GLY A 102 1.96 1.98 -10.63
N LEU A 103 1.83 1.06 -11.59
CA LEU A 103 2.36 1.22 -12.94
C LEU A 103 1.77 2.48 -13.62
N ILE A 104 0.46 2.67 -13.56
CA ILE A 104 -0.23 3.83 -14.11
C ILE A 104 0.32 5.13 -13.51
N SER A 105 0.50 5.20 -12.19
CA SER A 105 1.00 6.40 -11.51
C SER A 105 2.43 6.75 -11.90
N ILE A 106 3.31 5.74 -12.09
CA ILE A 106 4.68 5.94 -12.58
C ILE A 106 4.65 6.55 -13.99
N TYR A 107 3.87 5.96 -14.91
CA TYR A 107 3.79 6.46 -16.27
C TYR A 107 3.07 7.80 -16.38
N ALA A 108 2.03 8.04 -15.58
CA ALA A 108 1.39 9.36 -15.50
C ALA A 108 2.39 10.43 -15.04
N THR A 109 3.30 10.09 -14.12
CA THR A 109 4.38 10.99 -13.68
C THR A 109 5.40 11.26 -14.80
N VAL A 110 5.78 10.23 -15.57
CA VAL A 110 6.62 10.40 -16.77
C VAL A 110 5.99 11.36 -17.75
N LEU A 111 4.70 11.14 -18.07
CA LEU A 111 3.97 11.97 -19.04
C LEU A 111 3.76 13.40 -18.52
N LEU A 112 3.50 13.58 -17.22
CA LEU A 112 3.38 14.88 -16.59
C LEU A 112 4.71 15.67 -16.68
N GLY A 113 5.83 15.01 -16.34
CA GLY A 113 7.16 15.62 -16.45
C GLY A 113 7.51 16.02 -17.89
N ARG A 114 7.14 15.18 -18.86
CA ARG A 114 7.32 15.46 -20.30
C ARG A 114 6.47 16.63 -20.76
N ARG A 115 5.21 16.66 -20.38
CA ARG A 115 4.25 17.70 -20.79
C ARG A 115 4.60 19.05 -20.22
N VAL A 116 5.05 19.11 -18.98
CA VAL A 116 5.27 20.37 -18.26
C VAL A 116 6.67 20.91 -18.46
N TRP A 117 7.70 20.03 -18.50
CA TRP A 117 9.11 20.47 -18.59
C TRP A 117 9.82 19.88 -19.81
N SER A 118 10.23 18.59 -19.76
CA SER A 118 10.96 17.97 -20.87
C SER A 118 10.91 16.43 -20.81
N ALA A 119 11.28 15.79 -21.94
CA ALA A 119 11.38 14.33 -22.01
C ALA A 119 12.37 13.75 -20.99
N LYS A 120 13.50 14.43 -20.76
CA LYS A 120 14.52 14.04 -19.78
C LYS A 120 14.01 14.13 -18.35
N VAL A 121 13.31 15.21 -17.97
CA VAL A 121 12.69 15.37 -16.65
C VAL A 121 11.66 14.29 -16.42
N GLY A 122 10.79 14.02 -17.40
CA GLY A 122 9.78 12.97 -17.27
C GLY A 122 10.37 11.59 -17.08
N LEU A 123 11.35 11.20 -17.89
CA LEU A 123 11.99 9.89 -17.78
C LEU A 123 12.72 9.72 -16.44
N LEU A 124 13.47 10.74 -16.01
CA LEU A 124 14.15 10.71 -14.72
C LEU A 124 13.14 10.60 -13.56
N ALA A 125 12.05 11.38 -13.60
CA ALA A 125 10.99 11.29 -12.60
C ALA A 125 10.36 9.88 -12.55
N GLY A 126 10.20 9.21 -13.70
CA GLY A 126 9.73 7.81 -13.75
C GLY A 126 10.66 6.85 -13.02
N TRP A 127 11.96 6.95 -13.23
CA TRP A 127 12.96 6.14 -12.52
C TRP A 127 12.99 6.42 -11.01
N LEU A 128 12.90 7.69 -10.61
CA LEU A 128 12.82 8.08 -9.22
C LEU A 128 11.52 7.59 -8.57
N MET A 129 10.41 7.64 -9.30
CA MET A 129 9.10 7.11 -8.86
C MET A 129 9.17 5.60 -8.60
N LEU A 130 9.69 4.84 -9.59
CA LEU A 130 9.86 3.39 -9.51
C LEU A 130 10.76 2.98 -8.34
N THR A 131 11.73 3.78 -7.99
CA THR A 131 12.71 3.49 -6.94
C THR A 131 12.44 4.26 -5.64
N SER A 132 11.22 4.78 -5.47
CA SER A 132 10.76 5.37 -4.21
C SER A 132 10.05 4.33 -3.34
N TYR A 133 10.48 4.19 -2.08
CA TYR A 133 9.93 3.23 -1.12
C TYR A 133 8.40 3.25 -1.07
N GLY A 134 7.82 4.45 -0.90
CA GLY A 134 6.37 4.59 -0.79
C GLY A 134 5.62 4.05 -2.01
N VAL A 135 6.15 4.21 -3.21
CA VAL A 135 5.50 3.73 -4.44
C VAL A 135 5.63 2.21 -4.57
N VAL A 136 6.84 1.68 -4.46
CA VAL A 136 7.08 0.23 -4.65
C VAL A 136 6.37 -0.58 -3.58
N PHE A 137 6.44 -0.16 -2.31
CA PHE A 137 5.83 -0.88 -1.20
C PHE A 137 4.30 -0.94 -1.34
N TRP A 138 3.65 0.23 -1.55
CA TRP A 138 2.19 0.28 -1.63
C TRP A 138 1.63 -0.31 -2.92
N SER A 139 2.39 -0.29 -4.01
CA SER A 139 2.01 -0.99 -5.26
C SER A 139 2.03 -2.52 -5.13
N ARG A 140 2.67 -3.06 -4.09
CA ARG A 140 2.75 -4.51 -3.83
C ARG A 140 1.95 -4.94 -2.60
N ALA A 141 1.14 -4.05 -2.05
CA ALA A 141 0.23 -4.32 -0.94
C ALA A 141 -1.22 -4.13 -1.39
N ALA A 142 -2.12 -5.00 -0.94
CA ALA A 142 -3.55 -4.81 -1.17
C ALA A 142 -4.06 -3.65 -0.32
N ALA A 143 -4.13 -2.48 -0.94
CA ALA A 143 -4.59 -1.25 -0.32
C ALA A 143 -5.01 -0.24 -1.41
N ALA A 144 -5.99 0.59 -1.13
CA ALA A 144 -6.50 1.59 -2.09
C ALA A 144 -5.57 2.83 -2.27
N ASP A 145 -4.35 2.76 -1.76
CA ASP A 145 -3.41 3.89 -1.72
C ASP A 145 -2.85 4.22 -3.09
N THR A 146 -2.51 3.22 -3.88
CA THR A 146 -1.96 3.40 -5.22
C THR A 146 -3.03 3.74 -6.25
N GLU A 147 -4.26 3.27 -6.09
CA GLU A 147 -5.41 3.69 -6.88
C GLU A 147 -5.66 5.20 -6.71
N ASN A 148 -5.65 5.66 -5.45
CA ASN A 148 -5.76 7.09 -5.13
C ASN A 148 -4.59 7.90 -5.71
N LEU A 149 -3.36 7.41 -5.57
CA LEU A 149 -2.15 8.01 -6.13
C LEU A 149 -2.25 8.16 -7.66
N ALA A 150 -2.70 7.11 -8.34
CA ALA A 150 -2.87 7.12 -9.80
C ALA A 150 -3.94 8.11 -10.24
N ALA A 151 -5.11 8.15 -9.56
CA ALA A 151 -6.16 9.09 -9.85
C ALA A 151 -5.70 10.54 -9.70
N VAL A 152 -5.02 10.88 -8.59
CA VAL A 152 -4.44 12.20 -8.36
C VAL A 152 -3.47 12.59 -9.48
N THR A 153 -2.54 11.69 -9.81
CA THR A 153 -1.51 11.96 -10.83
C THR A 153 -2.12 12.12 -12.23
N LEU A 154 -3.11 11.27 -12.57
CA LEU A 154 -3.85 11.36 -13.83
C LEU A 154 -4.67 12.65 -13.93
N CYS A 155 -5.32 13.10 -12.87
CA CYS A 155 -6.04 14.38 -12.83
C CYS A 155 -5.09 15.56 -13.13
N ILE A 156 -3.94 15.60 -12.47
CA ILE A 156 -2.95 16.67 -12.68
C ILE A 156 -2.40 16.59 -14.11
N LEU A 157 -2.09 15.40 -14.60
CA LEU A 157 -1.66 15.19 -16.00
C LEU A 157 -2.73 15.66 -16.99
N TRP A 158 -3.98 15.25 -16.81
CA TRP A 158 -5.09 15.63 -17.67
C TRP A 158 -5.27 17.14 -17.73
N TYR A 159 -5.22 17.81 -16.56
CA TYR A 159 -5.26 19.27 -16.50
C TYR A 159 -4.14 19.90 -17.33
N TRP A 160 -2.89 19.47 -17.17
CA TRP A 160 -1.76 20.03 -17.91
C TRP A 160 -1.82 19.73 -19.42
N VAL A 161 -2.41 18.61 -19.83
CA VAL A 161 -2.65 18.32 -21.26
C VAL A 161 -3.70 19.25 -21.85
N ARG A 162 -4.73 19.61 -21.07
CA ARG A 162 -5.90 20.40 -21.51
C ARG A 162 -5.93 21.84 -20.99
N ARG A 163 -4.84 22.30 -20.37
CA ARG A 163 -4.76 23.58 -19.66
C ARG A 163 -5.20 24.79 -20.46
N ASP A 164 -5.02 24.76 -21.77
CA ASP A 164 -5.41 25.84 -22.67
C ASP A 164 -6.88 25.77 -23.15
N LYS A 165 -7.56 24.63 -22.89
CA LYS A 165 -8.95 24.36 -23.30
C LYS A 165 -9.77 23.89 -22.10
N LEU A 166 -9.97 24.76 -21.12
CA LEU A 166 -10.73 24.47 -19.90
C LEU A 166 -12.23 24.67 -20.15
N ASN A 167 -12.87 23.66 -20.72
CA ASN A 167 -14.30 23.59 -21.00
C ASN A 167 -14.98 22.53 -20.13
N PHE A 168 -16.29 22.37 -20.28
CA PHE A 168 -17.09 21.39 -19.55
C PHE A 168 -16.53 19.96 -19.67
N THR A 169 -16.24 19.50 -20.88
CA THR A 169 -15.70 18.13 -21.10
C THR A 169 -14.35 17.93 -20.40
N THR A 170 -13.50 18.96 -20.42
CA THR A 170 -12.21 18.90 -19.73
C THR A 170 -12.38 18.73 -18.22
N PHE A 171 -13.27 19.50 -17.60
CA PHE A 171 -13.57 19.36 -16.18
C PHE A 171 -14.36 18.11 -15.85
N LEU A 172 -15.28 17.67 -16.73
CA LEU A 172 -16.01 16.43 -16.52
C LEU A 172 -15.07 15.22 -16.44
N ILE A 173 -14.14 15.07 -17.39
CA ILE A 173 -13.17 13.97 -17.35
C ILE A 173 -12.25 14.10 -16.12
N PHE A 174 -11.79 15.31 -15.79
CA PHE A 174 -11.01 15.55 -14.59
C PHE A 174 -11.73 15.06 -13.34
N TYR A 175 -12.99 15.45 -13.15
CA TYR A 175 -13.76 15.06 -11.97
C TYR A 175 -14.19 13.60 -11.98
N LEU A 176 -14.48 13.02 -13.14
CA LEU A 176 -14.75 11.58 -13.22
C LEU A 176 -13.52 10.78 -12.76
N ILE A 177 -12.31 11.14 -13.20
CA ILE A 177 -11.07 10.48 -12.70
C ILE A 177 -10.93 10.69 -11.19
N ALA A 178 -11.12 11.92 -10.69
CA ALA A 178 -11.01 12.25 -9.28
C ALA A 178 -12.01 11.47 -8.42
N PHE A 179 -13.28 11.42 -8.82
CA PHE A 179 -14.33 10.73 -8.06
C PHE A 179 -14.24 9.20 -8.18
N LEU A 180 -13.78 8.65 -9.30
CA LEU A 180 -13.42 7.23 -9.38
C LEU A 180 -12.28 6.91 -8.39
N GLY A 181 -11.26 7.75 -8.29
CA GLY A 181 -10.25 7.64 -7.26
C GLY A 181 -10.82 7.74 -5.84
N ALA A 182 -11.81 8.62 -5.64
CA ALA A 182 -12.49 8.75 -4.34
C ALA A 182 -13.30 7.50 -3.98
N LEU A 183 -13.85 6.77 -4.95
CA LEU A 183 -14.51 5.49 -4.75
C LEU A 183 -13.56 4.35 -4.36
N THR A 184 -12.24 4.56 -4.41
CA THR A 184 -11.25 3.58 -3.91
C THR A 184 -10.85 3.85 -2.46
N LYS A 185 -10.55 5.12 -2.11
CA LYS A 185 -10.02 5.45 -0.77
C LYS A 185 -10.74 6.59 -0.06
N GLY A 186 -11.29 7.55 -0.80
CA GLY A 186 -11.96 8.72 -0.26
C GLY A 186 -11.59 10.03 -0.96
N LEU A 187 -12.15 11.14 -0.47
CA LEU A 187 -12.15 12.44 -1.14
C LEU A 187 -10.75 13.09 -1.31
N THR A 188 -9.69 12.54 -0.76
CA THR A 188 -8.32 13.00 -1.02
C THR A 188 -7.97 12.95 -2.52
N ALA A 189 -8.55 12.00 -3.28
CA ALA A 189 -8.43 11.93 -4.75
C ALA A 189 -9.07 13.12 -5.48
N VAL A 190 -9.97 13.83 -4.82
CA VAL A 190 -10.63 15.04 -5.36
C VAL A 190 -9.92 16.30 -4.89
N VAL A 191 -9.65 16.39 -3.58
CA VAL A 191 -9.09 17.60 -2.96
C VAL A 191 -7.66 17.89 -3.43
N VAL A 192 -6.80 16.87 -3.48
CA VAL A 192 -5.40 17.05 -3.86
C VAL A 192 -5.23 17.59 -5.30
N PRO A 193 -5.91 17.04 -6.32
CA PRO A 193 -5.87 17.62 -7.66
C PRO A 193 -6.47 19.03 -7.72
N ILE A 194 -7.54 19.32 -6.97
CA ILE A 194 -8.13 20.68 -6.91
C ILE A 194 -7.11 21.66 -6.34
N ILE A 195 -6.36 21.31 -5.30
CA ILE A 195 -5.27 22.14 -4.78
C ILE A 195 -4.24 22.40 -5.88
N ALA A 196 -3.84 21.38 -6.63
CA ALA A 196 -2.83 21.51 -7.69
C ALA A 196 -3.28 22.43 -8.84
N ILE A 197 -4.51 22.23 -9.35
CA ILE A 197 -5.03 23.10 -10.43
C ILE A 197 -5.37 24.50 -9.93
N GLY A 198 -5.89 24.60 -8.69
CA GLY A 198 -6.19 25.88 -8.05
C GLY A 198 -4.94 26.74 -7.90
N ALA A 199 -3.83 26.15 -7.46
CA ALA A 199 -2.53 26.83 -7.37
C ALA A 199 -2.12 27.44 -8.73
N ASP A 200 -2.21 26.68 -9.83
CA ASP A 200 -1.88 27.18 -11.17
C ASP A 200 -2.83 28.29 -11.63
N LEU A 201 -4.14 28.08 -11.47
CA LEU A 201 -5.15 29.07 -11.90
C LEU A 201 -5.06 30.38 -11.12
N VAL A 202 -4.73 30.33 -9.83
CA VAL A 202 -4.51 31.52 -9.01
C VAL A 202 -3.23 32.23 -9.41
N MET A 203 -2.11 31.53 -9.59
CA MET A 203 -0.83 32.07 -10.00
C MET A 203 -0.89 32.76 -11.39
N GLU A 204 -1.68 32.19 -12.30
CA GLU A 204 -1.93 32.73 -13.64
C GLU A 204 -3.09 33.75 -13.68
N LYS A 205 -3.64 34.14 -12.53
CA LYS A 205 -4.78 35.08 -12.41
C LYS A 205 -6.04 34.61 -13.15
N ARG A 206 -6.18 33.31 -13.36
CA ARG A 206 -7.32 32.64 -14.03
C ARG A 206 -8.33 32.04 -13.03
N TRP A 207 -8.26 32.39 -11.75
CA TRP A 207 -9.06 31.82 -10.66
C TRP A 207 -10.57 31.84 -10.90
N LYS A 208 -11.09 32.83 -11.71
CA LYS A 208 -12.50 32.91 -12.10
C LYS A 208 -13.01 31.63 -12.78
N VAL A 209 -12.14 30.87 -13.43
CA VAL A 209 -12.48 29.57 -14.07
C VAL A 209 -12.99 28.56 -13.06
N LEU A 210 -12.51 28.61 -11.80
CA LEU A 210 -12.96 27.73 -10.72
C LEU A 210 -14.44 27.93 -10.36
N PHE A 211 -14.98 29.11 -10.63
CA PHE A 211 -16.39 29.43 -10.35
C PHE A 211 -17.23 29.50 -11.64
N GLY A 212 -16.64 29.17 -12.77
CA GLY A 212 -17.33 29.15 -14.05
C GLY A 212 -18.37 28.02 -14.16
N PRO A 213 -19.46 28.19 -14.92
CA PRO A 213 -20.53 27.20 -15.02
C PRO A 213 -20.04 25.85 -15.52
N SER A 214 -19.07 25.82 -16.45
CA SER A 214 -18.47 24.57 -16.94
C SER A 214 -17.79 23.77 -15.83
N HIS A 215 -17.13 24.45 -14.91
CA HIS A 215 -16.44 23.78 -13.79
C HIS A 215 -17.46 23.28 -12.75
N VAL A 216 -18.38 24.14 -12.33
CA VAL A 216 -19.39 23.82 -11.30
C VAL A 216 -20.31 22.69 -11.78
N LEU A 217 -20.79 22.75 -13.03
CA LEU A 217 -21.66 21.71 -13.58
C LEU A 217 -20.92 20.37 -13.71
N ALA A 218 -19.67 20.38 -14.20
CA ALA A 218 -18.86 19.15 -14.30
C ALA A 218 -18.62 18.50 -12.93
N PHE A 219 -18.32 19.31 -11.91
CA PHE A 219 -18.20 18.84 -10.53
C PHE A 219 -19.53 18.22 -10.05
N GLY A 220 -20.65 18.91 -10.23
CA GLY A 220 -21.97 18.42 -9.79
C GLY A 220 -22.36 17.09 -10.44
N VAL A 221 -22.19 16.97 -11.78
CA VAL A 221 -22.47 15.71 -12.50
C VAL A 221 -21.58 14.57 -11.97
N SER A 222 -20.30 14.82 -11.80
CA SER A 222 -19.37 13.78 -11.32
C SER A 222 -19.60 13.42 -9.85
N LEU A 223 -20.04 14.38 -9.02
CA LEU A 223 -20.44 14.12 -7.64
C LEU A 223 -21.66 13.19 -7.58
N VAL A 224 -22.65 13.39 -8.45
CA VAL A 224 -23.80 12.47 -8.54
C VAL A 224 -23.35 11.06 -8.87
N VAL A 225 -22.46 10.89 -9.87
CA VAL A 225 -21.89 9.57 -10.22
C VAL A 225 -21.17 8.94 -9.02
N TYR A 226 -20.40 9.74 -8.27
CA TYR A 226 -19.72 9.28 -7.05
C TYR A 226 -20.69 8.82 -5.96
N LEU A 227 -21.80 9.53 -5.78
CA LEU A 227 -22.76 9.22 -4.72
C LEU A 227 -23.68 8.05 -5.07
N CYS A 228 -23.87 7.71 -6.35
CA CYS A 228 -24.78 6.64 -6.78
C CYS A 228 -24.57 5.30 -6.05
N PRO A 229 -23.34 4.73 -5.93
CA PRO A 229 -23.15 3.47 -5.21
C PRO A 229 -23.55 3.53 -3.73
N PHE A 230 -23.27 4.66 -3.08
CA PHE A 230 -23.59 4.86 -1.67
C PHE A 230 -25.10 5.07 -1.45
N LEU A 231 -25.74 5.78 -2.36
CA LEU A 231 -27.22 5.93 -2.35
C LEU A 231 -27.88 4.58 -2.55
N TYR A 232 -27.43 3.80 -3.53
CA TYR A 232 -27.96 2.45 -3.75
C TYR A 232 -27.78 1.56 -2.53
N ALA A 233 -26.56 1.51 -1.95
CA ALA A 233 -26.29 0.77 -0.73
C ALA A 233 -27.19 1.22 0.46
N THR A 234 -27.49 2.53 0.57
CA THR A 234 -28.39 3.03 1.61
C THR A 234 -29.83 2.62 1.38
N MET A 235 -30.30 2.63 0.13
CA MET A 235 -31.69 2.29 -0.23
C MET A 235 -31.99 0.78 -0.15
N THR A 236 -30.98 -0.05 -0.32
CA THR A 236 -31.08 -1.52 -0.32
C THR A 236 -30.51 -2.16 0.94
N THR A 237 -30.26 -1.37 1.98
CA THR A 237 -29.65 -1.82 3.24
C THR A 237 -30.43 -2.98 3.85
N PRO A 238 -29.83 -4.17 4.06
CA PRO A 238 -30.44 -5.27 4.79
C PRO A 238 -30.77 -4.88 6.24
N GLY A 239 -31.81 -5.48 6.82
CA GLY A 239 -32.30 -5.11 8.16
C GLY A 239 -31.27 -5.31 9.29
N ASP A 240 -30.30 -6.19 9.10
CA ASP A 240 -29.19 -6.47 10.02
C ASP A 240 -27.98 -5.52 9.81
N TYR A 241 -28.01 -4.68 8.76
CA TYR A 241 -26.91 -3.80 8.38
C TYR A 241 -27.11 -2.39 8.95
N GLN A 242 -26.43 -2.07 10.05
CA GLN A 242 -26.66 -0.83 10.81
C GLN A 242 -26.01 0.43 10.21
N SER A 243 -25.13 0.31 9.23
CA SER A 243 -24.41 1.45 8.65
C SER A 243 -24.90 1.77 7.24
N SER A 244 -25.32 3.00 6.97
CA SER A 244 -25.67 3.42 5.62
C SER A 244 -24.42 3.80 4.80
N GLY A 245 -24.46 3.56 3.49
CA GLY A 245 -23.40 3.98 2.58
C GLY A 245 -23.11 5.49 2.61
N LEU A 246 -24.15 6.33 2.77
CA LEU A 246 -23.99 7.78 2.89
C LEU A 246 -23.36 8.20 4.22
N ALA A 247 -23.67 7.50 5.33
CA ALA A 247 -23.04 7.76 6.62
C ALA A 247 -21.53 7.57 6.53
N LEU A 248 -21.06 6.55 5.79
CA LEU A 248 -19.64 6.34 5.53
C LEU A 248 -18.99 7.56 4.86
N VAL A 249 -19.61 8.11 3.81
CA VAL A 249 -19.06 9.26 3.09
C VAL A 249 -18.83 10.43 4.04
N PHE A 250 -19.81 10.72 4.90
CA PHE A 250 -19.70 11.80 5.88
C PHE A 250 -18.64 11.49 6.96
N GLN A 251 -18.70 10.31 7.54
CA GLN A 251 -17.86 9.90 8.66
C GLN A 251 -16.37 9.83 8.26
N GLU A 252 -16.06 9.12 7.17
CA GLU A 252 -14.66 8.88 6.73
C GLU A 252 -14.00 10.11 6.09
N ASN A 253 -14.75 11.02 5.48
CA ASN A 253 -14.16 12.15 4.77
C ASN A 253 -14.30 13.49 5.51
N ILE A 254 -15.39 13.75 6.20
CA ILE A 254 -15.64 15.03 6.86
C ILE A 254 -15.39 14.92 8.35
N GLN A 255 -16.11 14.03 9.04
CA GLN A 255 -15.97 13.90 10.48
C GLN A 255 -14.55 13.53 10.89
N ARG A 256 -13.94 12.57 10.20
CA ARG A 256 -12.57 12.10 10.49
C ARG A 256 -11.49 13.15 10.25
N TYR A 257 -11.71 14.08 9.32
CA TYR A 257 -10.78 15.18 9.06
C TYR A 257 -10.73 16.17 10.23
N PHE A 258 -11.90 16.53 10.81
CA PHE A 258 -12.02 17.50 11.90
C PHE A 258 -11.97 16.86 13.29
N HIS A 259 -12.62 15.70 13.46
CA HIS A 259 -12.75 14.97 14.71
C HIS A 259 -12.24 13.54 14.56
N PRO A 260 -10.93 13.31 14.69
CA PRO A 260 -10.33 12.00 14.46
C PRO A 260 -10.81 10.98 15.49
N ILE A 261 -11.38 9.88 15.01
CA ILE A 261 -11.78 8.73 15.82
C ILE A 261 -10.54 7.92 16.18
N ASP A 262 -9.60 7.76 15.21
CA ASP A 262 -8.37 7.00 15.32
C ASP A 262 -7.18 7.73 14.65
N HIS A 263 -5.97 7.14 14.73
CA HIS A 263 -4.77 7.63 14.04
C HIS A 263 -4.38 9.07 14.36
N LYS A 264 -4.43 9.43 15.65
CA LYS A 264 -4.07 10.76 16.17
C LYS A 264 -2.55 10.94 16.26
N ASN A 265 -1.81 10.71 15.17
CA ASN A 265 -0.38 10.98 15.15
C ASN A 265 -0.08 12.48 15.23
N PRO A 266 1.09 12.88 15.75
CA PRO A 266 1.45 14.28 15.93
C PRO A 266 1.49 15.04 14.60
N PHE A 267 1.29 16.36 14.65
CA PHE A 267 1.21 17.22 13.45
C PHE A 267 2.51 17.19 12.61
N TYR A 268 3.65 16.92 13.24
CA TYR A 268 4.95 16.87 12.57
C TYR A 268 5.24 15.55 11.83
N ILE A 269 4.32 14.58 11.85
CA ILE A 269 4.50 13.27 11.21
C ILE A 269 4.98 13.38 9.76
N TYR A 270 4.45 14.34 9.00
CA TYR A 270 4.75 14.46 7.57
C TYR A 270 6.12 15.05 7.27
N PHE A 271 6.80 15.68 8.25
CA PHE A 271 8.17 16.12 8.07
C PHE A 271 9.15 14.96 7.90
N TYR A 272 8.87 13.81 8.52
CA TYR A 272 9.66 12.60 8.28
C TYR A 272 9.00 11.62 7.31
N ALA A 273 7.66 11.62 7.21
CA ALA A 273 6.93 10.71 6.32
C ALA A 273 7.19 11.03 4.83
N VAL A 274 7.22 12.31 4.44
CA VAL A 274 7.51 12.67 3.04
C VAL A 274 8.92 12.24 2.64
N PRO A 275 10.00 12.58 3.38
CA PRO A 275 11.32 12.02 3.12
C PRO A 275 11.36 10.48 3.09
N MET A 276 10.67 9.80 4.02
CA MET A 276 10.59 8.35 4.06
C MET A 276 9.93 7.77 2.79
N LEU A 277 8.83 8.34 2.33
CA LEU A 277 8.11 7.86 1.15
C LEU A 277 8.93 7.99 -0.14
N VAL A 278 9.82 8.98 -0.23
CA VAL A 278 10.71 9.16 -1.39
C VAL A 278 12.07 8.48 -1.22
N LEU A 279 12.32 7.71 -0.13
CA LEU A 279 13.59 6.98 0.01
C LEU A 279 13.86 6.09 -1.23
N PRO A 280 15.12 6.01 -1.68
CA PRO A 280 16.35 6.58 -1.12
C PRO A 280 16.63 8.05 -1.49
N TRP A 281 15.73 8.75 -2.16
CA TRP A 281 15.93 10.09 -2.75
C TRP A 281 15.75 11.26 -1.77
N ALA A 282 15.52 10.98 -0.48
CA ALA A 282 15.30 12.00 0.53
C ALA A 282 16.42 13.06 0.62
N PRO A 283 17.72 12.71 0.57
CA PRO A 283 18.79 13.71 0.66
C PRO A 283 18.74 14.72 -0.48
N ILE A 284 18.54 14.26 -1.72
CA ILE A 284 18.51 15.14 -2.88
C ILE A 284 17.17 15.90 -2.98
N PHE A 285 16.08 15.36 -2.45
CA PHE A 285 14.80 16.06 -2.29
C PHE A 285 14.95 17.29 -1.38
N VAL A 286 15.58 17.10 -0.21
CA VAL A 286 15.85 18.18 0.74
C VAL A 286 16.80 19.23 0.13
N ALA A 287 17.86 18.76 -0.54
CA ALA A 287 18.76 19.66 -1.27
C ALA A 287 18.04 20.48 -2.35
N GLY A 288 17.05 19.86 -3.02
CA GLY A 288 16.20 20.53 -4.01
C GLY A 288 15.36 21.64 -3.39
N LEU A 289 14.77 21.42 -2.23
CA LEU A 289 14.04 22.45 -1.48
C LEU A 289 14.97 23.60 -1.07
N ILE A 290 16.15 23.28 -0.49
CA ILE A 290 17.14 24.26 -0.04
C ILE A 290 17.69 25.09 -1.22
N GLY A 291 17.84 24.50 -2.41
CA GLY A 291 18.36 25.19 -3.58
C GLY A 291 17.30 26.00 -4.33
N LEU A 292 16.09 25.46 -4.50
CA LEU A 292 15.07 26.09 -5.34
C LEU A 292 14.24 27.15 -4.61
N LEU A 293 14.01 27.02 -3.30
CA LEU A 293 13.23 28.02 -2.55
C LEU A 293 13.90 29.41 -2.52
N PRO A 294 15.21 29.55 -2.22
CA PRO A 294 15.88 30.86 -2.32
C PRO A 294 15.95 31.39 -3.75
N ALA A 295 15.98 30.50 -4.75
CA ALA A 295 15.99 30.86 -6.16
C ALA A 295 14.62 31.28 -6.71
N TRP A 296 13.60 31.46 -5.87
CA TRP A 296 12.20 31.68 -6.24
C TRP A 296 12.00 32.65 -7.40
N LYS A 297 12.67 33.83 -7.37
CA LYS A 297 12.55 34.86 -8.43
C LYS A 297 13.18 34.45 -9.76
N ASN A 298 14.08 33.48 -9.74
CA ASN A 298 14.89 33.06 -10.87
C ASN A 298 14.41 31.76 -11.52
N ILE A 299 13.56 30.99 -10.82
CA ILE A 299 12.94 29.77 -11.35
C ILE A 299 11.68 30.09 -12.15
N GLY A 300 11.40 29.26 -13.17
CA GLY A 300 10.23 29.44 -14.02
C GLY A 300 8.91 29.20 -13.27
N LYS A 301 7.81 29.82 -13.74
CA LYS A 301 6.47 29.71 -13.14
C LYS A 301 6.00 28.28 -12.92
N LYS A 302 6.30 27.35 -13.82
CA LYS A 302 5.96 25.94 -13.68
C LYS A 302 6.65 25.29 -12.46
N THR A 303 7.88 25.68 -12.17
CA THR A 303 8.62 25.21 -10.99
C THR A 303 8.10 25.88 -9.71
N GLN A 304 7.74 27.16 -9.77
CA GLN A 304 7.06 27.87 -8.69
C GLN A 304 5.73 27.18 -8.35
N TRP A 305 4.91 26.87 -9.37
CA TRP A 305 3.67 26.12 -9.21
C TRP A 305 3.90 24.79 -8.49
N LEU A 306 4.93 24.05 -8.87
CA LEU A 306 5.25 22.75 -8.25
C LEU A 306 5.55 22.90 -6.76
N LEU A 307 6.38 23.89 -6.39
CA LEU A 307 6.73 24.17 -4.99
C LEU A 307 5.51 24.60 -4.17
N VAL A 308 4.68 25.49 -4.72
CA VAL A 308 3.41 25.92 -4.07
C VAL A 308 2.49 24.73 -3.87
N THR A 309 2.32 23.91 -4.89
CA THR A 309 1.45 22.73 -4.83
C THR A 309 1.93 21.73 -3.77
N ILE A 310 3.23 21.42 -3.72
CA ILE A 310 3.83 20.58 -2.67
C ILE A 310 3.54 21.16 -1.29
N GLY A 311 3.77 22.47 -1.10
CA GLY A 311 3.52 23.16 0.17
C GLY A 311 2.06 23.11 0.60
N LEU A 312 1.13 23.36 -0.32
CA LEU A 312 -0.31 23.35 -0.03
C LEU A 312 -0.82 21.94 0.29
N ILE A 313 -0.37 20.91 -0.44
CA ILE A 313 -0.72 19.51 -0.15
C ILE A 313 -0.17 19.10 1.22
N PHE A 314 1.09 19.45 1.50
CA PHE A 314 1.71 19.20 2.81
C PHE A 314 0.91 19.84 3.94
N LEU A 315 0.53 21.11 3.76
CA LEU A 315 -0.30 21.84 4.74
C LEU A 315 -1.68 21.19 4.91
N PHE A 316 -2.35 20.82 3.82
CA PHE A 316 -3.66 20.17 3.86
C PHE A 316 -3.63 18.88 4.71
N PHE A 317 -2.66 18.00 4.52
CA PHE A 317 -2.55 16.79 5.32
C PHE A 317 -2.11 17.08 6.76
N THR A 318 -1.26 18.07 6.99
CA THR A 318 -0.81 18.47 8.32
C THR A 318 -1.97 19.01 9.17
N LEU A 319 -2.91 19.73 8.56
CA LEU A 319 -4.09 20.28 9.24
C LEU A 319 -5.17 19.22 9.51
N SER A 320 -5.13 18.06 8.84
CA SER A 320 -6.06 16.96 9.13
C SER A 320 -5.91 16.46 10.57
N GLY A 321 -7.00 16.12 11.22
CA GLY A 321 -7.00 15.50 12.55
C GLY A 321 -6.47 14.06 12.55
N SER A 322 -6.86 13.25 11.54
CA SER A 322 -6.42 11.87 11.39
C SER A 322 -5.19 11.78 10.47
N ARG A 323 -4.09 11.25 10.98
CA ARG A 323 -2.79 11.21 10.28
C ARG A 323 -2.17 9.84 10.35
N ARG A 324 -1.67 9.36 9.18
CA ARG A 324 -0.72 8.24 9.05
C ARG A 324 0.35 8.62 8.03
N GLU A 325 1.51 8.00 8.15
CA GLU A 325 2.68 8.30 7.32
C GLU A 325 2.37 8.21 5.82
N TYR A 326 1.56 7.24 5.42
CA TYR A 326 1.25 6.98 4.01
C TYR A 326 0.03 7.75 3.46
N TYR A 327 -0.72 8.48 4.29
CA TYR A 327 -1.87 9.25 3.78
C TYR A 327 -1.45 10.33 2.78
N ILE A 328 -0.24 10.87 2.95
CA ILE A 328 0.34 11.88 2.07
C ILE A 328 1.01 11.28 0.80
N LEU A 329 0.90 9.99 0.55
CA LEU A 329 1.49 9.31 -0.62
C LEU A 329 1.25 10.04 -1.95
N PRO A 330 0.06 10.67 -2.22
CA PRO A 330 -0.18 11.43 -3.45
C PRO A 330 0.76 12.61 -3.72
N ILE A 331 1.58 13.03 -2.75
CA ILE A 331 2.60 14.08 -2.94
C ILE A 331 3.85 13.57 -3.69
N VAL A 332 4.12 12.25 -3.66
CA VAL A 332 5.38 11.65 -4.14
C VAL A 332 5.67 11.96 -5.61
N PRO A 333 4.71 11.91 -6.56
CA PRO A 333 4.95 12.29 -7.95
C PRO A 333 5.50 13.72 -8.10
N LEU A 334 5.00 14.65 -7.30
CA LEU A 334 5.46 16.04 -7.32
C LEU A 334 6.86 16.18 -6.69
N CYS A 335 7.15 15.42 -5.64
CA CYS A 335 8.48 15.40 -5.02
C CYS A 335 9.55 14.87 -5.98
N VAL A 336 9.29 13.78 -6.70
CA VAL A 336 10.26 13.24 -7.66
C VAL A 336 10.41 14.14 -8.89
N LEU A 337 9.36 14.81 -9.33
CA LEU A 337 9.45 15.85 -10.35
C LEU A 337 10.32 17.01 -9.88
N LEU A 338 10.20 17.44 -8.63
CA LEU A 338 11.06 18.47 -8.05
C LEU A 338 12.53 18.06 -8.09
N ILE A 339 12.85 16.82 -7.71
CA ILE A 339 14.21 16.27 -7.80
C ILE A 339 14.70 16.29 -9.25
N ALA A 340 13.89 15.80 -10.19
CA ALA A 340 14.25 15.73 -11.60
C ALA A 340 14.53 17.11 -12.20
N ILE A 341 13.73 18.11 -11.83
CA ILE A 341 13.93 19.51 -12.25
C ILE A 341 15.19 20.09 -11.61
N PHE A 342 15.37 19.90 -10.31
CA PHE A 342 16.53 20.41 -9.57
C PHE A 342 17.84 19.93 -10.19
N LEU A 343 17.90 18.68 -10.62
CA LEU A 343 19.05 18.11 -11.30
C LEU A 343 19.23 18.61 -12.75
N SER A 344 18.13 19.00 -13.39
CA SER A 344 18.15 19.51 -14.78
C SER A 344 18.39 21.01 -14.85
N TYR A 345 18.36 21.71 -13.73
CA TYR A 345 18.47 23.17 -13.68
C TYR A 345 19.94 23.61 -13.75
N THR A 346 20.34 24.34 -14.79
CA THR A 346 21.77 24.52 -15.14
C THR A 346 22.41 25.87 -14.79
N VAL A 347 21.68 26.89 -14.28
CA VAL A 347 22.17 28.28 -14.50
C VAL A 347 22.30 29.17 -13.26
N HIS A 348 21.80 28.82 -12.09
CA HIS A 348 21.86 29.76 -10.95
C HIS A 348 22.79 29.27 -9.83
N GLU A 349 23.70 30.13 -9.35
CA GLU A 349 24.68 29.78 -8.31
C GLU A 349 24.04 29.26 -7.02
N SER A 350 22.88 29.84 -6.62
CA SER A 350 22.13 29.36 -5.44
C SER A 350 21.66 27.90 -5.56
N VAL A 351 21.56 27.35 -6.76
CA VAL A 351 21.15 25.96 -7.03
C VAL A 351 22.37 25.04 -7.17
N VAL A 352 23.49 25.57 -7.68
CA VAL A 352 24.69 24.77 -7.97
C VAL A 352 25.31 24.19 -6.70
N SER A 353 25.48 24.98 -5.66
CA SER A 353 26.08 24.50 -4.40
C SER A 353 25.19 23.45 -3.71
N PRO A 354 23.89 23.67 -3.44
CA PRO A 354 22.99 22.64 -2.92
C PRO A 354 22.95 21.38 -3.78
N ARG A 355 22.99 21.48 -5.11
CA ARG A 355 23.01 20.33 -6.00
C ARG A 355 24.27 19.49 -5.84
N ASN A 356 25.43 20.14 -5.81
CA ASN A 356 26.71 19.44 -5.70
C ASN A 356 26.85 18.66 -4.38
N TRP A 357 26.53 19.28 -3.24
CA TRP A 357 26.59 18.59 -1.97
C TRP A 357 25.43 17.58 -1.82
N GLY A 358 24.26 17.90 -2.36
CA GLY A 358 23.10 17.00 -2.38
C GLY A 358 23.40 15.69 -3.12
N ILE A 359 24.03 15.74 -4.28
CA ILE A 359 24.48 14.54 -5.03
C ILE A 359 25.52 13.75 -4.23
N LYS A 360 26.48 14.41 -3.58
CA LYS A 360 27.50 13.74 -2.75
C LYS A 360 26.85 13.01 -1.57
N ILE A 361 25.96 13.69 -0.85
CA ILE A 361 25.22 13.07 0.27
C ILE A 361 24.34 11.93 -0.23
N GLN A 362 23.67 12.10 -1.37
CA GLN A 362 22.84 11.05 -1.97
C GLN A 362 23.67 9.80 -2.30
N SER A 363 24.85 9.97 -2.88
CA SER A 363 25.75 8.86 -3.19
C SER A 363 26.24 8.16 -1.92
N ALA A 364 26.66 8.92 -0.92
CA ALA A 364 27.07 8.38 0.38
C ALA A 364 25.90 7.64 1.08
N PHE A 365 24.69 8.19 1.02
CA PHE A 365 23.49 7.58 1.57
C PHE A 365 23.15 6.25 0.87
N CYS A 366 23.24 6.19 -0.45
CA CYS A 366 23.04 4.93 -1.19
C CYS A 366 24.07 3.87 -0.82
N ILE A 367 25.35 4.24 -0.67
CA ILE A 367 26.39 3.33 -0.19
C ILE A 367 26.06 2.86 1.24
N GLY A 368 25.61 3.78 2.11
CA GLY A 368 25.15 3.44 3.46
C GLY A 368 23.99 2.45 3.46
N LEU A 369 23.03 2.58 2.55
CA LEU A 369 21.92 1.63 2.40
C LEU A 369 22.42 0.25 1.94
N ILE A 370 23.37 0.18 1.01
CA ILE A 370 23.98 -1.08 0.58
C ILE A 370 24.68 -1.77 1.75
N ILE A 371 25.41 -1.02 2.57
CA ILE A 371 26.08 -1.53 3.78
C ILE A 371 25.03 -1.99 4.81
N ALA A 372 23.99 -1.20 5.02
CA ALA A 372 22.91 -1.51 5.95
C ALA A 372 22.17 -2.80 5.55
N GLU A 373 21.93 -3.00 4.24
CA GLU A 373 21.32 -4.22 3.71
C GLU A 373 22.11 -5.48 4.09
N ALA A 374 23.42 -5.41 4.06
CA ALA A 374 24.27 -6.52 4.50
C ALA A 374 24.35 -6.64 6.04
N ALA A 375 24.43 -5.52 6.77
CA ALA A 375 24.77 -5.52 8.20
C ALA A 375 23.57 -5.73 9.13
N ILE A 376 22.40 -5.14 8.81
CA ILE A 376 21.24 -5.17 9.72
C ILE A 376 20.80 -6.59 10.10
N PRO A 377 20.70 -7.58 9.17
CA PRO A 377 20.31 -8.93 9.54
C PRO A 377 21.27 -9.60 10.53
N PHE A 378 22.58 -9.32 10.42
CA PHE A 378 23.56 -9.84 11.36
C PHE A 378 23.55 -9.15 12.71
N ILE A 379 23.29 -7.84 12.73
CA ILE A 379 23.06 -7.12 13.99
C ILE A 379 21.84 -7.71 14.72
N LEU A 380 20.77 -7.97 14.00
CA LEU A 380 19.58 -8.62 14.53
C LEU A 380 19.85 -10.05 14.98
N LEU A 381 20.65 -10.82 14.22
CA LEU A 381 21.11 -12.14 14.60
C LEU A 381 21.87 -12.08 15.94
N TYR A 382 22.80 -11.16 16.09
CA TYR A 382 23.55 -10.99 17.33
C TYR A 382 22.65 -10.69 18.53
N ILE A 383 21.67 -9.79 18.35
CA ILE A 383 20.72 -9.41 19.41
C ILE A 383 19.77 -10.55 19.77
N LYS A 384 19.35 -11.39 18.79
CA LYS A 384 18.35 -12.45 18.94
C LYS A 384 18.93 -13.86 18.86
N MET A 385 20.22 -14.03 19.03
CA MET A 385 20.99 -15.26 18.78
C MET A 385 20.44 -16.54 19.44
N LYS A 386 19.69 -16.41 20.54
CA LYS A 386 19.17 -17.56 21.29
C LYS A 386 17.83 -18.13 20.74
N THR A 387 17.11 -17.38 19.89
CA THR A 387 15.72 -17.74 19.57
C THR A 387 15.44 -18.04 18.10
N HIS A 388 16.24 -17.49 17.15
CA HIS A 388 15.93 -17.59 15.72
C HIS A 388 17.18 -17.61 14.83
N PHE A 389 18.19 -18.38 15.18
CA PHE A 389 19.49 -18.40 14.52
C PHE A 389 19.41 -18.69 13.01
N ASP A 390 18.70 -19.73 12.60
CA ASP A 390 18.57 -20.14 11.19
C ASP A 390 17.89 -19.06 10.33
N PHE A 391 16.84 -18.43 10.85
CA PHE A 391 16.13 -17.35 10.18
C PHE A 391 17.04 -16.13 9.90
N PHE A 392 17.71 -15.62 10.93
CA PHE A 392 18.59 -14.45 10.77
C PHE A 392 19.81 -14.76 9.92
N THR A 393 20.30 -16.00 9.95
CA THR A 393 21.39 -16.45 9.07
C THR A 393 20.95 -16.43 7.60
N LYS A 394 19.78 -17.00 7.26
CA LYS A 394 19.23 -16.95 5.90
C LYS A 394 18.98 -15.51 5.44
N LEU A 395 18.43 -14.68 6.31
CA LEU A 395 18.19 -13.27 6.02
C LEU A 395 19.51 -12.50 5.82
N GLY A 396 20.53 -12.77 6.64
CA GLY A 396 21.85 -12.15 6.52
C GLY A 396 22.59 -12.56 5.25
N LEU A 397 22.59 -13.84 4.90
CA LEU A 397 23.21 -14.31 3.65
C LEU A 397 22.54 -13.70 2.43
N SER A 398 21.19 -13.63 2.41
CA SER A 398 20.48 -12.95 1.32
C SER A 398 20.84 -11.46 1.26
N GLY A 399 20.95 -10.77 2.39
CA GLY A 399 21.35 -9.37 2.47
C GLY A 399 22.74 -9.11 1.90
N ILE A 400 23.74 -9.97 2.19
CA ILE A 400 25.08 -9.88 1.60
C ILE A 400 25.01 -10.00 0.07
N VAL A 401 24.31 -11.01 -0.45
CA VAL A 401 24.20 -11.22 -1.90
C VAL A 401 23.54 -10.03 -2.58
N ILE A 402 22.46 -9.51 -2.00
CA ILE A 402 21.76 -8.32 -2.52
C ILE A 402 22.68 -7.10 -2.47
N ALA A 403 23.39 -6.87 -1.37
CA ALA A 403 24.32 -5.74 -1.22
C ALA A 403 25.47 -5.80 -2.23
N VAL A 404 26.07 -6.98 -2.43
CA VAL A 404 27.12 -7.19 -3.44
C VAL A 404 26.57 -6.94 -4.85
N ALA A 405 25.42 -7.50 -5.19
CA ALA A 405 24.77 -7.27 -6.48
C ALA A 405 24.43 -5.78 -6.70
N ALA A 406 23.91 -5.09 -5.67
CA ALA A 406 23.60 -3.67 -5.71
C ALA A 406 24.87 -2.82 -5.90
N PHE A 407 25.97 -3.16 -5.22
CA PHE A 407 27.26 -2.47 -5.38
C PHE A 407 27.81 -2.63 -6.81
N PHE A 408 27.82 -3.85 -7.35
CA PHE A 408 28.26 -4.07 -8.72
C PHE A 408 27.33 -3.41 -9.74
N GLY A 409 25.99 -3.51 -9.55
CA GLY A 409 25.01 -2.82 -10.38
C GLY A 409 25.22 -1.32 -10.40
N HIS A 410 25.47 -0.72 -9.23
CA HIS A 410 25.84 0.69 -9.09
C HIS A 410 27.10 1.04 -9.91
N LYS A 411 28.20 0.31 -9.71
CA LYS A 411 29.48 0.58 -10.37
C LYS A 411 29.47 0.36 -11.88
N ILE A 412 28.86 -0.73 -12.33
CA ILE A 412 28.73 -1.04 -13.76
C ILE A 412 27.90 0.04 -14.46
N THR A 413 26.76 0.42 -13.88
CA THR A 413 25.88 1.45 -14.46
C THR A 413 26.58 2.80 -14.49
N GLU A 414 27.28 3.19 -13.43
CA GLU A 414 28.08 4.42 -13.39
C GLU A 414 29.14 4.42 -14.51
N MET A 415 29.85 3.30 -14.71
CA MET A 415 30.86 3.15 -15.74
C MET A 415 30.28 3.26 -17.17
N ILE A 416 29.12 2.62 -17.41
CA ILE A 416 28.45 2.67 -18.71
C ILE A 416 27.98 4.10 -19.00
N MET A 417 27.40 4.78 -18.01
CA MET A 417 26.84 6.13 -18.18
C MET A 417 27.93 7.19 -18.38
N LYS A 418 29.12 7.03 -17.77
CA LYS A 418 30.27 7.92 -18.02
C LYS A 418 30.74 7.93 -19.48
N LYS A 419 30.46 6.86 -20.23
CA LYS A 419 30.80 6.76 -21.67
C LYS A 419 29.75 7.37 -22.58
N LYS A 420 28.52 7.69 -22.06
CA LYS A 420 27.42 8.27 -22.83
C LYS A 420 27.36 9.78 -22.64
N VAL A 421 27.74 10.53 -23.66
CA VAL A 421 27.90 12.00 -23.62
C VAL A 421 26.57 12.75 -23.59
N ASP A 422 25.44 12.14 -23.95
CA ASP A 422 24.16 12.84 -24.22
C ASP A 422 23.33 13.19 -22.98
N PHE A 423 23.73 12.76 -21.79
CA PHE A 423 23.03 13.08 -20.54
C PHE A 423 23.82 14.11 -19.72
N PRO A 424 23.14 15.05 -19.02
CA PRO A 424 23.80 15.92 -18.04
C PRO A 424 24.59 15.09 -17.02
N LYS A 425 25.79 15.53 -16.65
CA LYS A 425 26.67 14.81 -15.72
C LYS A 425 25.98 14.42 -14.42
N ASP A 426 25.11 15.30 -13.91
CA ASP A 426 24.38 15.08 -12.67
C ASP A 426 23.34 13.95 -12.78
N VAL A 427 22.70 13.78 -13.95
CA VAL A 427 21.79 12.66 -14.22
C VAL A 427 22.57 11.35 -14.36
N GLN A 428 23.74 11.40 -14.99
CA GLN A 428 24.64 10.25 -15.11
C GLN A 428 25.06 9.72 -13.73
N LEU A 429 25.28 10.61 -12.76
CA LEU A 429 25.66 10.26 -11.39
C LEU A 429 24.55 9.53 -10.60
N LEU A 430 23.27 9.72 -10.97
CA LEU A 430 22.16 9.01 -10.33
C LEU A 430 21.89 7.64 -10.92
N ALA A 431 22.41 7.31 -12.09
CA ALA A 431 22.15 6.03 -12.73
C ALA A 431 22.64 4.84 -11.87
N GLY A 432 23.79 4.97 -11.22
CA GLY A 432 24.30 3.98 -10.27
C GLY A 432 23.38 3.81 -9.05
N PRO A 433 23.04 4.86 -8.32
CA PRO A 433 22.04 4.83 -7.24
C PRO A 433 20.69 4.22 -7.65
N ILE A 434 20.17 4.55 -8.84
CA ILE A 434 18.92 3.96 -9.36
C ILE A 434 19.08 2.45 -9.55
N ALA A 435 20.18 1.99 -10.16
CA ALA A 435 20.45 0.56 -10.36
C ALA A 435 20.57 -0.17 -9.02
N ALA A 436 21.26 0.41 -8.04
CA ALA A 436 21.34 -0.15 -6.69
C ALA A 436 19.97 -0.27 -6.03
N ALA A 437 19.14 0.77 -6.11
CA ALA A 437 17.79 0.75 -5.54
C ALA A 437 16.90 -0.33 -6.20
N VAL A 438 16.99 -0.48 -7.54
CA VAL A 438 16.26 -1.56 -8.26
C VAL A 438 16.69 -2.94 -7.75
N VAL A 439 17.98 -3.16 -7.55
CA VAL A 439 18.50 -4.45 -7.05
C VAL A 439 18.10 -4.69 -5.60
N ILE A 440 18.16 -3.68 -4.73
CA ILE A 440 17.74 -3.79 -3.33
C ILE A 440 16.25 -4.10 -3.23
N PHE A 441 15.38 -3.34 -3.91
CA PHE A 441 13.95 -3.62 -3.89
C PHE A 441 13.61 -4.98 -4.52
N GLY A 442 14.25 -5.33 -5.65
CA GLY A 442 14.08 -6.65 -6.27
C GLY A 442 14.48 -7.76 -5.30
N GLY A 443 15.66 -7.69 -4.72
CA GLY A 443 16.17 -8.66 -3.76
C GLY A 443 15.30 -8.76 -2.50
N PHE A 444 14.88 -7.63 -1.96
CA PHE A 444 13.97 -7.59 -0.82
C PHE A 444 12.64 -8.32 -1.12
N PHE A 445 11.97 -7.96 -2.20
CA PHE A 445 10.66 -8.55 -2.52
C PHE A 445 10.73 -9.99 -3.00
N LEU A 446 11.80 -10.38 -3.71
CA LEU A 446 11.92 -11.71 -4.29
C LEU A 446 12.54 -12.73 -3.35
N TRP A 447 13.38 -12.30 -2.43
CA TRP A 447 14.15 -13.20 -1.59
C TRP A 447 13.91 -12.99 -0.10
N GLN A 448 14.12 -11.78 0.42
CA GLN A 448 13.99 -11.53 1.86
C GLN A 448 12.55 -11.57 2.36
N LEU A 449 11.63 -11.00 1.58
CA LEU A 449 10.23 -10.94 1.98
C LEU A 449 9.58 -12.32 2.19
N PRO A 450 9.80 -13.35 1.34
CA PRO A 450 9.38 -14.72 1.63
C PRO A 450 9.98 -15.30 2.92
N ILE A 451 11.26 -14.98 3.23
CA ILE A 451 11.88 -15.39 4.49
C ILE A 451 11.16 -14.72 5.67
N ILE A 452 10.93 -13.41 5.59
CA ILE A 452 10.22 -12.65 6.63
C ILE A 452 8.78 -13.13 6.79
N ASP A 453 8.13 -13.55 5.72
CA ASP A 453 6.74 -14.01 5.72
C ASP A 453 6.53 -15.20 6.66
N THR A 454 7.50 -16.11 6.79
CA THR A 454 7.43 -17.24 7.72
C THR A 454 7.15 -16.84 9.18
N PHE A 455 7.42 -15.58 9.53
CA PHE A 455 7.18 -15.00 10.86
C PHE A 455 6.00 -14.04 10.96
N ARG A 456 5.34 -13.72 9.85
CA ARG A 456 4.31 -12.65 9.82
C ARG A 456 2.97 -13.09 9.26
N THR A 457 2.83 -14.34 8.85
CA THR A 457 1.61 -14.83 8.21
C THR A 457 0.94 -15.90 9.04
N GLU A 458 -0.37 -15.91 9.04
CA GLU A 458 -1.19 -17.01 9.53
C GLU A 458 -1.35 -18.12 8.48
N ARG A 459 -0.83 -17.95 7.26
CA ARG A 459 -1.06 -18.87 6.14
C ARG A 459 -0.62 -20.32 6.44
N LEU A 460 0.57 -20.48 7.04
CA LEU A 460 1.08 -21.82 7.38
C LEU A 460 0.21 -22.49 8.45
N PHE A 461 -0.09 -21.77 9.52
CA PHE A 461 -0.97 -22.23 10.58
C PHE A 461 -2.32 -22.69 10.03
N ILE A 462 -2.92 -21.91 9.12
CA ILE A 462 -4.23 -22.23 8.56
C ILE A 462 -4.13 -23.39 7.54
N ALA A 463 -3.01 -23.52 6.82
CA ALA A 463 -2.79 -24.64 5.92
C ALA A 463 -2.78 -25.98 6.71
N GLU A 464 -2.09 -26.02 7.85
CA GLU A 464 -2.10 -27.18 8.76
C GLU A 464 -3.49 -27.40 9.36
N LEU A 465 -4.14 -26.33 9.81
CA LEU A 465 -5.51 -26.37 10.32
C LEU A 465 -6.49 -26.92 9.28
N LYS A 466 -6.41 -26.48 8.02
CA LYS A 466 -7.23 -27.01 6.93
C LYS A 466 -7.00 -28.50 6.69
N ALA A 467 -5.76 -28.95 6.73
CA ALA A 467 -5.44 -30.35 6.52
C ALA A 467 -6.12 -31.26 7.57
N GLN A 468 -6.25 -30.79 8.81
CA GLN A 468 -6.89 -31.52 9.89
C GLN A 468 -8.41 -31.27 10.02
N ALA A 469 -8.88 -30.07 9.67
CA ALA A 469 -10.26 -29.64 9.87
C ALA A 469 -11.06 -29.53 8.57
N ASN A 470 -10.53 -30.06 7.45
CA ASN A 470 -11.19 -29.89 6.15
C ASN A 470 -12.59 -30.52 6.11
N ASP A 471 -12.78 -31.65 6.81
CA ASP A 471 -14.05 -32.35 6.86
C ASP A 471 -15.02 -31.80 7.91
N LEU A 472 -14.57 -30.87 8.78
CA LEU A 472 -15.45 -30.24 9.76
C LEU A 472 -16.34 -29.19 9.07
N PRO A 473 -17.66 -29.22 9.35
CA PRO A 473 -18.55 -28.17 8.88
C PRO A 473 -18.19 -26.82 9.54
N ALA A 474 -18.49 -25.72 8.87
CA ALA A 474 -18.21 -24.37 9.39
C ALA A 474 -18.81 -24.13 10.78
N SER A 475 -20.00 -24.70 11.05
CA SER A 475 -20.68 -24.65 12.36
C SER A 475 -19.91 -25.35 13.50
N SER A 476 -18.94 -26.18 13.18
CA SER A 476 -18.07 -26.86 14.17
C SER A 476 -16.73 -26.13 14.38
N ILE A 477 -16.48 -25.02 13.68
CA ILE A 477 -15.29 -24.19 13.81
C ILE A 477 -15.70 -22.84 14.38
N GLY A 478 -15.12 -22.39 15.49
CA GLY A 478 -15.37 -21.08 16.10
C GLY A 478 -14.12 -20.22 16.15
N ILE A 479 -14.28 -18.90 16.05
CA ILE A 479 -13.19 -17.92 16.24
C ILE A 479 -13.51 -17.07 17.48
N PHE A 480 -12.59 -17.01 18.44
CA PHE A 480 -12.78 -16.31 19.70
C PHE A 480 -11.64 -15.34 19.98
N PRO A 481 -11.88 -14.19 20.60
CA PRO A 481 -13.18 -13.57 20.92
C PRO A 481 -13.66 -12.62 19.82
N LYS A 482 -12.93 -12.46 18.75
CA LYS A 482 -13.24 -11.49 17.69
C LYS A 482 -12.87 -12.00 16.32
N ASN A 483 -13.57 -11.46 15.35
CA ASN A 483 -13.36 -11.69 13.94
C ASN A 483 -11.90 -11.42 13.48
N ASN A 484 -11.39 -12.28 12.60
CA ASN A 484 -10.13 -12.07 11.91
C ASN A 484 -10.28 -12.38 10.42
N ALA A 485 -10.25 -11.33 9.63
CA ALA A 485 -10.48 -11.41 8.19
C ALA A 485 -9.49 -12.32 7.45
N ALA A 486 -8.21 -12.35 7.86
CA ALA A 486 -7.22 -13.22 7.22
C ALA A 486 -7.48 -14.71 7.54
N LEU A 487 -7.88 -15.02 8.77
CA LEU A 487 -8.27 -16.40 9.14
C LEU A 487 -9.48 -16.86 8.33
N LEU A 488 -10.53 -16.05 8.27
CA LEU A 488 -11.74 -16.36 7.49
C LEU A 488 -11.43 -16.58 6.02
N PHE A 489 -10.66 -15.68 5.42
CA PHE A 489 -10.24 -15.80 4.03
C PHE A 489 -9.50 -17.09 3.75
N TYR A 490 -8.51 -17.44 4.57
CA TYR A 490 -7.70 -18.64 4.36
C TYR A 490 -8.43 -19.93 4.71
N LEU A 491 -9.34 -19.93 5.68
CA LEU A 491 -10.19 -21.09 5.98
C LEU A 491 -11.12 -21.43 4.81
N ASP A 492 -11.55 -20.43 4.08
CA ASP A 492 -12.31 -20.52 2.82
C ASP A 492 -13.54 -21.45 2.91
N LYS A 493 -14.26 -21.39 4.02
CA LYS A 493 -15.52 -22.10 4.18
C LYS A 493 -16.63 -21.35 3.46
N LYS A 494 -17.50 -22.06 2.73
CA LYS A 494 -18.66 -21.48 2.06
C LYS A 494 -19.72 -20.99 3.05
N GLU A 495 -19.91 -21.75 4.09
CA GLU A 495 -20.79 -21.41 5.20
C GLU A 495 -20.07 -20.50 6.19
N GLN A 496 -20.87 -19.79 6.97
CA GLN A 496 -20.40 -18.83 7.96
C GLN A 496 -19.73 -19.54 9.15
N ILE A 497 -18.55 -19.07 9.54
CA ILE A 497 -17.87 -19.54 10.74
C ILE A 497 -18.32 -18.70 11.93
N PRO A 498 -18.88 -19.32 13.00
CA PRO A 498 -19.29 -18.62 14.20
C PRO A 498 -18.19 -17.79 14.85
N ILE A 499 -18.48 -16.54 15.17
CA ILE A 499 -17.62 -15.66 15.96
C ILE A 499 -18.14 -15.64 17.39
N LEU A 500 -17.37 -16.21 18.31
CA LEU A 500 -17.79 -16.42 19.69
C LEU A 500 -17.46 -15.19 20.54
N LYS A 501 -18.43 -14.29 20.72
CA LYS A 501 -18.26 -13.04 21.50
C LYS A 501 -18.96 -13.06 22.85
N THR A 502 -20.16 -13.60 22.88
CA THR A 502 -21.05 -13.60 24.04
C THR A 502 -21.28 -15.01 24.58
N ALA A 503 -21.77 -15.13 25.80
CA ALA A 503 -22.17 -16.43 26.37
C ALA A 503 -23.21 -17.14 25.49
N SER A 504 -24.17 -16.40 24.92
CA SER A 504 -25.18 -16.95 24.01
C SER A 504 -24.56 -17.54 22.72
N ASP A 505 -23.47 -16.92 22.20
CA ASP A 505 -22.77 -17.48 21.04
C ASP A 505 -22.14 -18.82 21.38
N TRP A 506 -21.57 -18.92 22.59
CA TRP A 506 -20.97 -20.16 23.10
C TRP A 506 -22.03 -21.25 23.32
N ASP A 507 -23.17 -20.94 23.95
CA ASP A 507 -24.27 -21.88 24.17
C ASP A 507 -24.79 -22.44 22.85
N SER A 508 -24.99 -21.55 21.88
CA SER A 508 -25.40 -21.94 20.52
C SER A 508 -24.36 -22.80 19.82
N PHE A 509 -23.09 -22.42 19.92
CA PHE A 509 -21.97 -23.13 19.30
C PHE A 509 -21.78 -24.52 19.90
N LEU A 510 -21.90 -24.67 21.22
CA LEU A 510 -21.74 -25.92 21.93
C LEU A 510 -22.97 -26.83 21.88
N SER A 511 -24.11 -26.33 21.38
CA SER A 511 -25.30 -27.13 21.19
C SER A 511 -25.04 -28.24 20.15
N GLY A 512 -24.77 -29.46 20.60
CA GLY A 512 -24.52 -30.64 19.75
C GLY A 512 -23.41 -31.55 20.28
N LYS A 513 -23.41 -32.82 19.83
CA LYS A 513 -22.45 -33.83 20.28
C LYS A 513 -21.16 -33.91 19.48
N THR A 514 -21.00 -33.13 18.40
CA THR A 514 -19.80 -33.17 17.54
C THR A 514 -18.65 -32.40 18.18
N PRO A 515 -17.40 -32.89 18.04
CA PRO A 515 -16.22 -32.12 18.44
C PRO A 515 -16.23 -30.73 17.84
N LYS A 516 -15.88 -29.72 18.63
CA LYS A 516 -15.82 -28.35 18.22
C LYS A 516 -14.37 -27.86 18.22
N LEU A 517 -13.99 -27.18 17.15
CA LEU A 517 -12.68 -26.57 17.02
C LEU A 517 -12.77 -25.07 17.26
N VAL A 518 -11.98 -24.55 18.17
CA VAL A 518 -11.92 -23.10 18.43
C VAL A 518 -10.54 -22.56 18.13
N ILE A 519 -10.50 -21.49 17.34
CA ILE A 519 -9.30 -20.75 17.01
C ILE A 519 -9.24 -19.52 17.90
N MET A 520 -8.21 -19.42 18.76
CA MET A 520 -8.06 -18.31 19.69
C MET A 520 -6.59 -18.00 19.96
N GLN A 521 -6.32 -16.87 20.60
CA GLN A 521 -5.01 -16.56 21.15
C GLN A 521 -4.89 -17.11 22.58
N ASN A 522 -3.70 -17.54 23.00
CA ASN A 522 -3.50 -18.16 24.31
C ASN A 522 -3.98 -17.29 25.48
N ARG A 523 -3.79 -15.96 25.39
CA ARG A 523 -4.28 -14.98 26.40
C ARG A 523 -5.79 -14.95 26.57
N ASP A 524 -6.53 -15.45 25.58
CA ASP A 524 -7.98 -15.45 25.61
C ASP A 524 -8.56 -16.76 26.16
N LYS A 525 -7.70 -17.76 26.44
CA LYS A 525 -8.08 -19.07 26.96
C LYS A 525 -8.89 -18.96 28.27
N GLU A 526 -8.42 -18.12 29.21
CA GLU A 526 -9.07 -17.94 30.52
C GLU A 526 -10.44 -17.23 30.44
N LYS A 527 -10.73 -16.60 29.29
CA LYS A 527 -12.01 -15.90 29.05
C LYS A 527 -13.07 -16.80 28.44
N VAL A 528 -12.72 -18.04 28.11
CA VAL A 528 -13.66 -19.00 27.51
C VAL A 528 -14.66 -19.42 28.57
N PRO A 529 -15.98 -19.18 28.38
CA PRO A 529 -17.01 -19.47 29.36
C PRO A 529 -17.40 -20.96 29.26
N LEU A 530 -16.53 -21.85 29.67
CA LEU A 530 -16.81 -23.29 29.69
C LEU A 530 -17.31 -23.71 31.07
N ASP A 531 -18.51 -24.31 31.12
CA ASP A 531 -19.02 -24.96 32.30
C ASP A 531 -18.29 -26.28 32.59
N TYR A 532 -18.44 -26.83 33.78
CA TYR A 532 -17.76 -28.03 34.28
C TYR A 532 -17.90 -29.28 33.42
N GLY A 533 -18.73 -29.27 32.38
CA GLY A 533 -18.97 -30.38 31.44
C GLY A 533 -18.03 -30.45 30.24
N TRP A 534 -17.12 -29.47 30.03
CA TRP A 534 -16.29 -29.39 28.84
C TRP A 534 -14.80 -29.35 29.15
N ILE A 535 -13.99 -29.91 28.24
CA ILE A 535 -12.53 -29.90 28.32
C ILE A 535 -11.98 -29.18 27.09
N LEU A 536 -11.08 -28.24 27.33
CA LEU A 536 -10.36 -27.51 26.29
C LEU A 536 -8.95 -28.12 26.12
N GLN A 537 -8.72 -28.77 25.00
CA GLN A 537 -7.44 -29.41 24.67
C GLN A 537 -6.78 -28.71 23.49
N LYS A 538 -5.53 -28.25 23.68
CA LYS A 538 -4.74 -27.69 22.57
C LYS A 538 -4.41 -28.80 21.58
N GLN A 539 -4.54 -28.52 20.27
CA GLN A 539 -4.13 -29.41 19.21
C GLN A 539 -2.61 -29.43 19.08
N PRO A 540 -1.93 -30.54 19.44
CA PRO A 540 -0.46 -30.59 19.44
C PRO A 540 0.13 -30.63 18.04
N ASP A 541 -0.61 -31.19 17.06
CA ASP A 541 -0.14 -31.39 15.69
C ASP A 541 -0.28 -30.18 14.81
N ILE A 542 -0.93 -29.12 15.31
CA ILE A 542 -1.07 -27.84 14.60
C ILE A 542 -0.10 -26.83 15.21
N ALA A 543 0.90 -26.41 14.43
CA ALA A 543 1.83 -25.37 14.84
C ALA A 543 1.09 -24.05 15.14
N GLU A 544 1.56 -23.33 16.13
CA GLU A 544 1.03 -21.99 16.42
C GLU A 544 1.34 -21.05 15.26
N SER A 545 0.43 -20.13 14.95
CA SER A 545 0.73 -19.08 13.97
C SER A 545 1.96 -18.31 14.40
N THR A 546 2.93 -18.20 13.52
CA THR A 546 4.13 -17.41 13.77
C THR A 546 3.77 -15.94 13.79
N GLN A 547 4.21 -15.24 14.81
CA GLN A 547 4.08 -13.79 14.88
C GLN A 547 5.45 -13.11 14.76
N SER A 548 5.39 -11.82 14.42
CA SER A 548 6.59 -11.02 14.22
C SER A 548 7.62 -11.30 15.33
N TRP A 549 8.87 -11.33 14.94
CA TRP A 549 10.09 -11.37 15.74
C TRP A 549 10.14 -10.41 16.93
N ASP A 550 9.20 -9.48 17.00
CA ASP A 550 9.09 -8.49 18.07
C ASP A 550 8.34 -9.08 19.26
N SER A 551 9.04 -10.01 19.95
CA SER A 551 8.55 -10.61 21.20
C SER A 551 8.40 -9.63 22.35
N ALA A 552 8.84 -8.37 22.18
CA ALA A 552 8.71 -7.32 23.18
C ALA A 552 7.32 -6.66 23.16
N SER A 553 6.55 -6.74 22.10
CA SER A 553 5.18 -6.27 22.10
C SER A 553 4.24 -7.41 22.50
N SER A 554 3.97 -7.54 23.78
CA SER A 554 2.99 -8.44 24.40
C SER A 554 1.54 -8.30 23.88
N ARG A 555 1.32 -7.53 22.81
CA ARG A 555 -0.01 -7.20 22.27
C ARG A 555 -0.51 -8.14 21.18
N ARG A 556 0.32 -9.03 20.64
CA ARG A 556 -0.04 -9.95 19.56
C ARG A 556 0.42 -11.35 19.90
N GLU A 557 -0.41 -12.07 20.62
CA GLU A 557 -0.17 -13.49 20.85
C GLU A 557 -0.51 -14.31 19.60
N LYS A 558 0.14 -15.46 19.49
CA LYS A 558 -0.04 -16.43 18.42
C LYS A 558 -1.44 -17.02 18.44
N TRP A 559 -1.98 -17.27 17.26
CA TRP A 559 -3.20 -18.03 17.09
C TRP A 559 -2.91 -19.51 17.34
N GLN A 560 -3.83 -20.16 18.01
CA GLN A 560 -3.76 -21.58 18.37
C GLN A 560 -5.11 -22.23 18.07
N ALA A 561 -5.06 -23.52 17.76
CA ALA A 561 -6.26 -24.35 17.59
C ALA A 561 -6.51 -25.17 18.86
N TRP A 562 -7.75 -25.20 19.30
CA TRP A 562 -8.19 -25.92 20.49
C TRP A 562 -9.41 -26.77 20.17
N ILE A 563 -9.43 -28.04 20.60
CA ILE A 563 -10.63 -28.86 20.56
C ILE A 563 -11.37 -28.71 21.88
N ILE A 564 -12.70 -28.62 21.79
CA ILE A 564 -13.60 -28.66 22.91
C ILE A 564 -14.31 -30.03 22.87
N LEU A 565 -14.12 -30.80 23.92
CA LEU A 565 -14.71 -32.14 24.11
C LEU A 565 -15.64 -32.12 25.32
N GLY A 566 -16.79 -32.77 25.22
CA GLY A 566 -17.60 -33.08 26.40
C GLY A 566 -16.86 -34.07 27.32
N LYS A 567 -16.99 -33.97 28.63
CA LYS A 567 -16.31 -34.86 29.59
C LYS A 567 -16.57 -36.33 29.33
N GLU A 568 -17.76 -36.69 28.87
CA GLU A 568 -18.12 -38.07 28.53
C GLU A 568 -17.39 -38.58 27.28
N THR A 569 -17.16 -37.71 26.28
CA THR A 569 -16.41 -38.03 25.04
C THR A 569 -14.89 -37.96 25.20
N ALA A 570 -14.39 -37.28 26.23
CA ALA A 570 -12.96 -37.16 26.49
C ALA A 570 -12.33 -38.45 27.01
N ILE A 571 -13.12 -39.30 27.69
CA ILE A 571 -12.68 -40.61 28.20
C ILE A 571 -12.44 -41.56 27.03
N ASP A 572 -13.30 -41.55 26.03
CA ASP A 572 -13.18 -42.39 24.83
C ASP A 572 -12.04 -41.96 23.91
N TYR A 573 -11.75 -40.63 23.85
CA TYR A 573 -10.71 -40.10 22.99
C TYR A 573 -9.29 -40.39 23.55
N VAL A 574 -9.12 -40.41 24.86
CA VAL A 574 -7.86 -40.73 25.53
C VAL A 574 -7.59 -42.23 25.47
N SER A 575 -8.62 -43.07 25.60
CA SER A 575 -8.50 -44.53 25.50
C SER A 575 -8.19 -45.00 24.08
N GLY A 576 -8.78 -44.36 23.04
CA GLY A 576 -8.51 -44.71 21.64
C GLY A 576 -7.10 -44.34 21.16
N SER A 577 -6.48 -43.31 21.76
CA SER A 577 -5.10 -42.92 21.42
C SER A 577 -4.02 -43.80 22.08
N GLU A 578 -4.33 -44.57 23.10
CA GLU A 578 -3.43 -45.53 23.72
C GLU A 578 -3.49 -46.92 23.04
N GLU A 579 -4.65 -47.31 22.48
CA GLU A 579 -4.75 -48.58 21.75
C GLU A 579 -4.01 -48.57 20.40
N ASP A 580 -3.94 -47.43 19.71
CA ASP A 580 -3.16 -47.31 18.44
C ASP A 580 -1.63 -47.32 18.66
N LYS A 581 -1.15 -47.03 19.87
CA LYS A 581 0.29 -47.12 20.22
C LYS A 581 0.75 -48.48 20.65
N THR A 582 -0.16 -49.39 20.99
CA THR A 582 0.16 -50.75 21.42
C THR A 582 0.08 -51.80 20.31
N SER A 583 -0.44 -51.47 19.13
CA SER A 583 -0.48 -52.37 17.96
C SER A 583 0.71 -52.21 16.99
N ALA A 584 1.70 -51.38 17.31
CA ALA A 584 2.90 -51.15 16.49
C ALA A 584 4.21 -51.60 17.16
N TYR A 585 4.17 -52.72 17.92
CA TYR A 585 5.36 -53.47 18.34
C TYR A 585 5.32 -54.90 17.87
#